data_ba6afb521d93ba61ac7196584f987a63
#
_entry.id   ba6afb521d93ba61ac7196584f987a63
#
_cell.length_a   1.000
_cell.length_b   1.000
_cell.length_c   1.000
_cell.angle_alpha   90.00
_cell.angle_beta   90.00
_cell.angle_gamma   90.00
#
_symmetry.space_group_name_H-M   'P 1'
#
loop_
_entity.id
_entity.type
_entity.pdbx_description
1 polymer ?
#
loop_
_entity_poly.entity_id
_entity_poly.type
_entity_poly.pdbx_seq_one_letter_code
_entity_poly.pdbx_strand_id
1 'polypeptide(L)'
;NSPDPLDLIAKYGADAVRIGMLLCASAGNDIFYDESQIEQGRNFCGKIWNSYRLVKGWTVDENAEQPEACKTAVNWFKNKMNQTIETVEDHYSKFRISDALMSIYKLFWDDYCSWYLELIKPAYGQPIDKATYTETLGFFEALLKMIHPVMPFITEELWQDMAERKEGETIMFQSTPKAEAYDAAFISSFELAEEAVNAVRSIRQQKNI
;
A
#
# COMPACT_ATOMS: atom_id res chain seq x y z
N ASN A 1 -21.31 -25.75 -1.78
CA ASN A 1 -21.51 -25.33 -0.40
C ASN A 1 -20.73 -24.03 -0.18
N SER A 2 -21.44 -22.93 -0.11
CA SER A 2 -20.81 -21.64 0.25
C SER A 2 -20.61 -21.60 1.76
N PRO A 3 -19.46 -21.16 2.27
CA PRO A 3 -19.26 -20.94 3.71
C PRO A 3 -20.17 -19.82 4.20
N ASP A 4 -20.50 -19.84 5.50
CA ASP A 4 -21.23 -18.75 6.12
C ASP A 4 -20.34 -17.49 6.20
N PRO A 5 -20.74 -16.36 5.63
CA PRO A 5 -19.95 -15.13 5.69
C PRO A 5 -19.71 -14.65 7.13
N LEU A 6 -20.64 -14.89 8.05
CA LEU A 6 -20.49 -14.47 9.45
C LEU A 6 -19.41 -15.27 10.17
N ASP A 7 -19.28 -16.57 9.87
CA ASP A 7 -18.21 -17.41 10.41
C ASP A 7 -16.82 -16.94 9.88
N LEU A 8 -16.76 -16.58 8.60
CA LEU A 8 -15.53 -16.03 8.00
C LEU A 8 -15.15 -14.68 8.60
N ILE A 9 -16.13 -13.80 8.81
CA ILE A 9 -15.91 -12.49 9.44
C ILE A 9 -15.44 -12.66 10.89
N ALA A 10 -16.02 -13.59 11.63
CA ALA A 10 -15.61 -13.89 13.00
C ALA A 10 -14.16 -14.40 13.06
N LYS A 11 -13.72 -15.18 12.06
CA LYS A 11 -12.38 -15.80 11.99
C LYS A 11 -11.30 -14.83 11.47
N TYR A 12 -11.60 -14.06 10.43
CA TYR A 12 -10.62 -13.30 9.65
C TYR A 12 -10.79 -11.78 9.73
N GLY A 13 -11.97 -11.29 10.11
CA GLY A 13 -12.37 -9.89 10.05
C GLY A 13 -13.03 -9.50 8.73
N ALA A 14 -13.89 -8.49 8.78
CA ALA A 14 -14.71 -8.08 7.64
C ALA A 14 -13.88 -7.61 6.44
N ASP A 15 -12.87 -6.78 6.66
CA ASP A 15 -12.01 -6.27 5.57
C ASP A 15 -11.24 -7.39 4.87
N ALA A 16 -10.76 -8.39 5.63
CA ALA A 16 -10.06 -9.54 5.06
C ALA A 16 -10.98 -10.38 4.17
N VAL A 17 -12.21 -10.60 4.59
CA VAL A 17 -13.21 -11.33 3.80
C VAL A 17 -13.56 -10.56 2.53
N ARG A 18 -13.79 -9.25 2.63
CA ARG A 18 -14.13 -8.40 1.50
C ARG A 18 -13.05 -8.40 0.42
N ILE A 19 -11.80 -8.11 0.79
CA ILE A 19 -10.71 -8.09 -0.19
C ILE A 19 -10.40 -9.49 -0.73
N GLY A 20 -10.39 -10.53 0.11
CA GLY A 20 -10.15 -11.90 -0.32
C GLY A 20 -11.16 -12.37 -1.36
N MET A 21 -12.44 -12.11 -1.14
CA MET A 21 -13.49 -12.45 -2.11
C MET A 21 -13.36 -11.68 -3.42
N LEU A 22 -13.03 -10.39 -3.36
CA LEU A 22 -12.90 -9.56 -4.57
C LEU A 22 -11.64 -9.87 -5.38
N LEU A 23 -10.56 -10.32 -4.75
CA LEU A 23 -9.37 -10.80 -5.45
C LEU A 23 -9.64 -12.09 -6.25
N CYS A 24 -10.58 -12.93 -5.81
CA CYS A 24 -11.01 -14.13 -6.52
C CYS A 24 -12.02 -13.84 -7.64
N ALA A 25 -12.64 -12.64 -7.65
CA ALA A 25 -13.73 -12.30 -8.56
C ALA A 25 -13.22 -11.94 -9.95
N SER A 26 -13.05 -12.92 -10.83
CA SER A 26 -12.80 -12.67 -12.25
C SER A 26 -14.08 -12.23 -12.97
N ALA A 27 -13.97 -11.19 -13.79
CA ALA A 27 -15.10 -10.65 -14.54
C ALA A 27 -15.78 -11.73 -15.40
N GLY A 28 -17.09 -11.89 -15.22
CA GLY A 28 -17.92 -12.80 -16.02
C GLY A 28 -17.88 -14.28 -15.64
N ASN A 29 -17.17 -14.65 -14.58
CA ASN A 29 -17.11 -16.03 -14.09
C ASN A 29 -17.67 -16.15 -12.67
N ASP A 30 -18.03 -17.39 -12.28
CA ASP A 30 -18.38 -17.70 -10.91
C ASP A 30 -17.17 -17.49 -9.98
N ILE A 31 -17.42 -17.00 -8.78
CA ILE A 31 -16.38 -16.84 -7.77
C ILE A 31 -16.14 -18.21 -7.12
N PHE A 32 -14.97 -18.77 -7.33
CA PHE A 32 -14.52 -19.94 -6.59
C PHE A 32 -14.02 -19.51 -5.22
N TYR A 33 -14.70 -19.96 -4.19
CA TYR A 33 -14.26 -19.73 -2.82
C TYR A 33 -12.90 -20.40 -2.56
N ASP A 34 -11.94 -19.60 -2.14
CA ASP A 34 -10.63 -20.04 -1.70
C ASP A 34 -10.26 -19.35 -0.38
N GLU A 35 -10.21 -20.13 0.70
CA GLU A 35 -9.90 -19.63 2.03
C GLU A 35 -8.51 -18.98 2.11
N SER A 36 -7.56 -19.44 1.30
CA SER A 36 -6.21 -18.87 1.24
C SER A 36 -6.19 -17.40 0.81
N GLN A 37 -7.16 -16.98 -0.01
CA GLN A 37 -7.31 -15.58 -0.43
C GLN A 37 -7.82 -14.70 0.72
N ILE A 38 -8.67 -15.26 1.59
CA ILE A 38 -9.12 -14.54 2.77
C ILE A 38 -7.99 -14.42 3.80
N GLU A 39 -7.16 -15.46 3.96
CA GLU A 39 -5.94 -15.38 4.76
C GLU A 39 -4.95 -14.33 4.22
N GLN A 40 -4.80 -14.25 2.89
CA GLN A 40 -4.03 -13.18 2.25
C GLN A 40 -4.61 -11.80 2.59
N GLY A 41 -5.93 -11.65 2.55
CA GLY A 41 -6.62 -10.43 2.97
C GLY A 41 -6.32 -10.05 4.41
N ARG A 42 -6.36 -11.03 5.34
CA ARG A 42 -5.99 -10.82 6.75
C ARG A 42 -4.53 -10.38 6.91
N ASN A 43 -3.63 -11.03 6.19
CA ASN A 43 -2.22 -10.67 6.20
C ASN A 43 -2.01 -9.25 5.67
N PHE A 44 -2.79 -8.84 4.67
CA PHE A 44 -2.76 -7.49 4.13
C PHE A 44 -3.24 -6.45 5.15
N CYS A 45 -4.33 -6.71 5.88
CA CYS A 45 -4.75 -5.87 7.02
C CYS A 45 -3.60 -5.69 8.02
N GLY A 46 -2.93 -6.78 8.40
CA GLY A 46 -1.78 -6.75 9.29
C GLY A 46 -0.61 -5.95 8.73
N LYS A 47 -0.35 -6.05 7.43
CA LYS A 47 0.71 -5.28 6.75
C LYS A 47 0.41 -3.78 6.76
N ILE A 48 -0.83 -3.38 6.44
CA ILE A 48 -1.28 -1.98 6.48
C ILE A 48 -1.11 -1.41 7.90
N TRP A 49 -1.61 -2.11 8.90
CA TRP A 49 -1.52 -1.71 10.28
C TRP A 49 -0.07 -1.54 10.76
N ASN A 50 0.77 -2.52 10.48
CA ASN A 50 2.17 -2.52 10.91
C ASN A 50 3.00 -1.45 10.20
N SER A 51 2.76 -1.19 8.91
CA SER A 51 3.44 -0.13 8.17
C SER A 51 3.10 1.25 8.74
N TYR A 52 1.85 1.49 9.10
CA TYR A 52 1.44 2.72 9.77
C TYR A 52 2.12 2.89 11.14
N ARG A 53 2.08 1.84 11.99
CA ARG A 53 2.74 1.88 13.29
C ARG A 53 4.24 2.13 13.19
N LEU A 54 4.89 1.59 12.18
CA LEU A 54 6.30 1.83 11.91
C LEU A 54 6.55 3.33 11.65
N VAL A 55 5.82 3.91 10.71
CA VAL A 55 5.97 5.33 10.34
C VAL A 55 5.60 6.25 11.50
N LYS A 56 4.49 6.02 12.18
CA LYS A 56 4.04 6.79 13.34
C LYS A 56 5.04 6.75 14.51
N GLY A 57 5.80 5.68 14.63
CA GLY A 57 6.81 5.49 15.67
C GLY A 57 8.13 6.24 15.43
N TRP A 58 8.34 6.84 14.26
CA TRP A 58 9.55 7.60 13.99
C TRP A 58 9.55 8.97 14.69
N THR A 59 10.71 9.36 15.21
CA THR A 59 10.94 10.73 15.70
C THR A 59 11.25 11.61 14.51
N VAL A 60 10.64 12.79 14.44
CA VAL A 60 10.81 13.74 13.34
C VAL A 60 11.76 14.87 13.77
N ASP A 61 12.74 15.18 12.94
CA ASP A 61 13.57 16.39 13.08
C ASP A 61 13.04 17.47 12.13
N GLU A 62 12.52 18.54 12.71
CA GLU A 62 11.92 19.67 12.00
C GLU A 62 12.95 20.49 11.20
N ASN A 63 14.25 20.38 11.55
CA ASN A 63 15.32 21.20 10.99
C ASN A 63 16.30 20.40 10.12
N ALA A 64 16.18 19.08 10.08
CA ALA A 64 17.04 18.25 9.24
C ALA A 64 16.78 18.49 7.75
N GLU A 65 17.85 18.62 6.97
CA GLU A 65 17.75 18.61 5.51
C GLU A 65 17.36 17.21 5.03
N GLN A 66 16.49 17.18 4.01
CA GLN A 66 16.10 15.93 3.38
C GLN A 66 17.31 15.29 2.67
N PRO A 67 17.73 14.07 3.04
CA PRO A 67 18.82 13.37 2.38
C PRO A 67 18.53 13.13 0.89
N GLU A 68 19.54 13.18 0.04
CA GLU A 68 19.38 12.99 -1.41
C GLU A 68 18.79 11.61 -1.76
N ALA A 69 19.18 10.58 -1.00
CA ALA A 69 18.60 9.25 -1.13
C ALA A 69 17.10 9.24 -0.83
N CYS A 70 16.66 9.97 0.19
CA CYS A 70 15.24 10.11 0.52
C CYS A 70 14.47 10.88 -0.55
N LYS A 71 15.05 11.97 -1.09
CA LYS A 71 14.44 12.69 -2.23
C LYS A 71 14.23 11.78 -3.44
N THR A 72 15.25 10.98 -3.75
CA THR A 72 15.17 10.01 -4.86
C THR A 72 14.08 8.97 -4.61
N ALA A 73 13.99 8.40 -3.41
CA ALA A 73 12.98 7.42 -3.04
C ALA A 73 11.57 8.02 -3.08
N VAL A 74 11.37 9.23 -2.53
CA VAL A 74 10.09 9.96 -2.59
C VAL A 74 9.68 10.20 -4.04
N ASN A 75 10.60 10.70 -4.88
CA ASN A 75 10.31 10.94 -6.29
C ASN A 75 9.96 9.64 -7.03
N TRP A 76 10.70 8.56 -6.78
CA TRP A 76 10.40 7.25 -7.37
C TRP A 76 8.99 6.78 -6.98
N PHE A 77 8.68 6.75 -5.68
CA PHE A 77 7.39 6.24 -5.24
C PHE A 77 6.22 7.13 -5.71
N LYS A 78 6.40 8.46 -5.77
CA LYS A 78 5.42 9.37 -6.35
C LYS A 78 5.12 9.03 -7.81
N ASN A 79 6.14 8.80 -8.63
CA ASN A 79 5.96 8.41 -10.03
C ASN A 79 5.28 7.04 -10.16
N LYS A 80 5.71 6.06 -9.35
CA LYS A 80 5.12 4.71 -9.32
C LYS A 80 3.65 4.72 -8.90
N MET A 81 3.30 5.52 -7.90
CA MET A 81 1.93 5.69 -7.45
C MET A 81 1.04 6.29 -8.54
N ASN A 82 1.51 7.34 -9.24
CA ASN A 82 0.75 7.96 -10.33
C ASN A 82 0.54 6.98 -11.50
N GLN A 83 1.55 6.22 -11.89
CA GLN A 83 1.42 5.16 -12.89
C GLN A 83 0.39 4.11 -12.46
N THR A 84 0.41 3.72 -11.18
CA THR A 84 -0.54 2.73 -10.68
C THR A 84 -1.96 3.27 -10.61
N ILE A 85 -2.17 4.55 -10.24
CA ILE A 85 -3.49 5.19 -10.25
C ILE A 85 -4.08 5.16 -11.66
N GLU A 86 -3.32 5.53 -12.69
CA GLU A 86 -3.76 5.44 -14.09
C GLU A 86 -4.16 4.01 -14.47
N THR A 87 -3.35 3.02 -14.08
CA THR A 87 -3.64 1.59 -14.31
C THR A 87 -4.94 1.14 -13.62
N VAL A 88 -5.14 1.57 -12.38
CA VAL A 88 -6.34 1.27 -11.59
C VAL A 88 -7.59 1.90 -12.22
N GLU A 89 -7.51 3.15 -12.68
CA GLU A 89 -8.59 3.83 -13.39
C GLU A 89 -8.97 3.10 -14.68
N ASP A 90 -7.98 2.64 -15.46
CA ASP A 90 -8.19 1.83 -16.66
C ASP A 90 -8.90 0.50 -16.33
N HIS A 91 -8.46 -0.21 -15.28
CA HIS A 91 -9.11 -1.44 -14.84
C HIS A 91 -10.56 -1.21 -14.40
N TYR A 92 -10.83 -0.18 -13.59
CA TYR A 92 -12.19 0.16 -13.17
C TYR A 92 -13.08 0.54 -14.35
N SER A 93 -12.57 1.28 -15.34
CA SER A 93 -13.32 1.64 -16.54
C SER A 93 -13.75 0.42 -17.37
N LYS A 94 -13.01 -0.70 -17.24
CA LYS A 94 -13.25 -1.98 -17.89
C LYS A 94 -13.94 -3.02 -16.98
N PHE A 95 -14.41 -2.61 -15.80
CA PHE A 95 -15.00 -3.49 -14.79
C PHE A 95 -14.10 -4.64 -14.31
N ARG A 96 -12.78 -4.48 -14.41
CA ARG A 96 -11.77 -5.44 -13.95
C ARG A 96 -11.40 -5.16 -12.49
N ILE A 97 -12.33 -5.44 -11.58
CA ILE A 97 -12.19 -5.06 -10.16
C ILE A 97 -11.01 -5.80 -9.51
N SER A 98 -10.86 -7.11 -9.75
CA SER A 98 -9.75 -7.89 -9.19
C SER A 98 -8.37 -7.42 -9.67
N ASP A 99 -8.24 -7.03 -10.95
CA ASP A 99 -7.00 -6.48 -11.49
C ASP A 99 -6.66 -5.12 -10.88
N ALA A 100 -7.68 -4.26 -10.69
CA ALA A 100 -7.51 -2.98 -10.01
C ALA A 100 -7.02 -3.18 -8.56
N LEU A 101 -7.67 -4.10 -7.82
CA LEU A 101 -7.30 -4.41 -6.45
C LEU A 101 -5.92 -5.04 -6.33
N MET A 102 -5.55 -5.91 -7.27
CA MET A 102 -4.21 -6.50 -7.31
C MET A 102 -3.13 -5.45 -7.58
N SER A 103 -3.42 -4.44 -8.41
CA SER A 103 -2.51 -3.32 -8.67
C SER A 103 -2.32 -2.49 -7.40
N ILE A 104 -3.39 -2.18 -6.65
CA ILE A 104 -3.30 -1.47 -5.38
C ILE A 104 -2.56 -2.31 -4.32
N TYR A 105 -2.85 -3.61 -4.26
CA TYR A 105 -2.18 -4.54 -3.35
C TYR A 105 -0.67 -4.55 -3.56
N LYS A 106 -0.21 -4.67 -4.82
CA LYS A 106 1.21 -4.65 -5.17
C LYS A 106 1.86 -3.32 -4.85
N LEU A 107 1.23 -2.20 -5.21
CA LEU A 107 1.73 -0.87 -4.87
C LEU A 107 1.94 -0.72 -3.36
N PHE A 108 0.99 -1.23 -2.56
CA PHE A 108 1.08 -1.13 -1.11
C PHE A 108 2.11 -2.11 -0.53
N TRP A 109 2.00 -3.39 -0.88
CA TRP A 109 2.81 -4.45 -0.27
C TRP A 109 4.25 -4.41 -0.75
N ASP A 110 4.44 -4.39 -2.07
CA ASP A 110 5.77 -4.49 -2.68
C ASP A 110 6.44 -3.13 -2.74
N ASP A 111 5.84 -2.16 -3.41
CA ASP A 111 6.50 -0.88 -3.68
C ASP A 111 6.59 -0.01 -2.42
N TYR A 112 5.47 0.20 -1.69
CA TYR A 112 5.48 1.04 -0.49
C TYR A 112 6.19 0.36 0.68
N CYS A 113 5.74 -0.83 1.09
CA CYS A 113 6.25 -1.46 2.30
C CYS A 113 7.61 -2.11 2.13
N SER A 114 7.88 -2.80 0.99
CA SER A 114 9.10 -3.60 0.84
C SER A 114 10.27 -2.81 0.24
N TRP A 115 9.98 -1.72 -0.48
CA TRP A 115 11.01 -0.87 -1.06
C TRP A 115 11.02 0.54 -0.47
N TYR A 116 9.96 1.33 -0.66
CA TYR A 116 9.95 2.74 -0.27
C TYR A 116 10.28 2.93 1.22
N LEU A 117 9.56 2.27 2.12
CA LEU A 117 9.80 2.41 3.56
C LEU A 117 11.20 1.94 3.97
N GLU A 118 11.76 0.91 3.34
CA GLU A 118 13.12 0.45 3.63
C GLU A 118 14.19 1.44 3.14
N LEU A 119 13.95 2.14 2.03
CA LEU A 119 14.87 3.14 1.49
C LEU A 119 14.94 4.40 2.34
N ILE A 120 13.81 4.83 2.93
CA ILE A 120 13.72 6.07 3.70
C ILE A 120 13.84 5.85 5.22
N LYS A 121 13.77 4.61 5.68
CA LYS A 121 13.80 4.28 7.10
C LYS A 121 15.04 4.86 7.77
N PRO A 122 14.89 5.68 8.83
CA PRO A 122 16.02 6.22 9.56
C PRO A 122 16.81 5.10 10.24
N ALA A 123 18.09 5.31 10.47
CA ALA A 123 18.90 4.40 11.28
C ALA A 123 18.29 4.28 12.68
N TYR A 124 18.51 3.16 13.33
CA TYR A 124 17.94 2.89 14.66
C TYR A 124 18.27 4.01 15.65
N GLY A 125 17.24 4.57 16.26
CA GLY A 125 17.38 5.67 17.23
C GLY A 125 17.66 7.04 16.62
N GLN A 126 17.69 7.17 15.29
CA GLN A 126 17.86 8.46 14.61
C GLN A 126 16.50 9.00 14.15
N PRO A 127 16.32 10.31 14.13
CA PRO A 127 15.11 10.92 13.58
C PRO A 127 15.09 10.89 12.06
N ILE A 128 13.89 10.98 11.50
CA ILE A 128 13.66 11.24 10.07
C ILE A 128 13.48 12.73 9.83
N ASP A 129 13.90 13.25 8.69
CA ASP A 129 13.60 14.62 8.29
C ASP A 129 12.10 14.84 8.04
N LYS A 130 11.62 16.06 8.33
CA LYS A 130 10.20 16.40 8.21
C LYS A 130 9.65 16.27 6.80
N ALA A 131 10.44 16.62 5.78
CA ALA A 131 9.96 16.59 4.40
C ALA A 131 9.65 15.14 3.98
N THR A 132 10.58 14.20 4.18
CA THR A 132 10.38 12.78 3.91
C THR A 132 9.20 12.21 4.73
N TYR A 133 9.10 12.55 6.00
CA TYR A 133 8.01 12.08 6.86
C TYR A 133 6.63 12.55 6.36
N THR A 134 6.51 13.82 5.99
CA THR A 134 5.25 14.40 5.49
C THR A 134 4.82 13.76 4.18
N GLU A 135 5.74 13.58 3.22
CA GLU A 135 5.46 12.88 1.96
C GLU A 135 5.04 11.42 2.21
N THR A 136 5.70 10.73 3.15
CA THR A 136 5.38 9.35 3.51
C THR A 136 3.96 9.21 4.04
N LEU A 137 3.52 10.11 4.92
CA LEU A 137 2.15 10.14 5.41
C LEU A 137 1.16 10.49 4.29
N GLY A 138 1.50 11.41 3.39
CA GLY A 138 0.68 11.75 2.23
C GLY A 138 0.46 10.55 1.30
N PHE A 139 1.50 9.79 1.03
CA PHE A 139 1.39 8.53 0.25
C PHE A 139 0.54 7.49 0.97
N PHE A 140 0.73 7.33 2.27
CA PHE A 140 -0.07 6.39 3.05
C PHE A 140 -1.56 6.76 3.02
N GLU A 141 -1.90 8.04 3.20
CA GLU A 141 -3.28 8.54 3.09
C GLU A 141 -3.88 8.28 1.70
N ALA A 142 -3.12 8.53 0.62
CA ALA A 142 -3.55 8.24 -0.74
C ALA A 142 -3.84 6.74 -0.93
N LEU A 143 -2.97 5.87 -0.43
CA LEU A 143 -3.15 4.41 -0.47
C LEU A 143 -4.39 3.96 0.32
N LEU A 144 -4.66 4.55 1.50
CA LEU A 144 -5.88 4.29 2.26
C LEU A 144 -7.13 4.68 1.45
N LYS A 145 -7.13 5.85 0.80
CA LYS A 145 -8.25 6.31 -0.03
C LYS A 145 -8.51 5.39 -1.23
N MET A 146 -7.45 4.84 -1.84
CA MET A 146 -7.58 3.91 -2.97
C MET A 146 -8.23 2.58 -2.56
N ILE A 147 -7.90 2.05 -1.38
CA ILE A 147 -8.39 0.75 -0.93
C ILE A 147 -9.67 0.83 -0.10
N HIS A 148 -10.04 2.01 0.40
CA HIS A 148 -11.19 2.22 1.29
C HIS A 148 -12.51 1.61 0.80
N PRO A 149 -12.89 1.68 -0.49
CA PRO A 149 -14.13 1.06 -0.96
C PRO A 149 -14.23 -0.44 -0.68
N VAL A 150 -13.10 -1.11 -0.55
CA VAL A 150 -13.02 -2.55 -0.31
C VAL A 150 -12.74 -2.89 1.15
N MET A 151 -11.91 -2.10 1.81
CA MET A 151 -11.49 -2.30 3.21
C MET A 151 -11.87 -1.09 4.09
N PRO A 152 -13.17 -0.85 4.31
CA PRO A 152 -13.64 0.39 4.92
C PRO A 152 -13.27 0.53 6.41
N PHE A 153 -13.15 -0.58 7.15
CA PHE A 153 -12.98 -0.49 8.61
C PHE A 153 -11.57 -0.11 9.00
N ILE A 154 -10.56 -0.84 8.51
CA ILE A 154 -9.16 -0.54 8.83
C ILE A 154 -8.71 0.81 8.26
N THR A 155 -9.19 1.16 7.08
CA THR A 155 -8.81 2.42 6.44
C THR A 155 -9.41 3.63 7.14
N GLU A 156 -10.66 3.55 7.60
CA GLU A 156 -11.28 4.59 8.42
C GLU A 156 -10.54 4.75 9.75
N GLU A 157 -10.30 3.65 10.46
CA GLU A 157 -9.60 3.66 11.76
C GLU A 157 -8.23 4.35 11.66
N LEU A 158 -7.43 3.96 10.66
CA LEU A 158 -6.11 4.54 10.47
C LEU A 158 -6.17 5.99 10.00
N TRP A 159 -7.11 6.34 9.12
CA TRP A 159 -7.26 7.70 8.64
C TRP A 159 -7.68 8.67 9.75
N GLN A 160 -8.52 8.22 10.68
CA GLN A 160 -8.88 9.00 11.88
C GLN A 160 -7.69 9.19 12.80
N ASP A 161 -6.84 8.17 12.97
CA ASP A 161 -5.66 8.23 13.84
C ASP A 161 -4.48 9.03 13.24
N MET A 162 -4.48 9.31 11.94
CA MET A 162 -3.43 10.08 11.25
C MET A 162 -3.43 11.57 11.60
N ALA A 163 -4.58 12.15 11.92
CA ALA A 163 -4.71 13.57 12.26
C ALA A 163 -5.96 13.83 13.08
N GLU A 164 -5.98 14.96 13.80
CA GLU A 164 -7.21 15.42 14.44
C GLU A 164 -8.29 15.69 13.38
N ARG A 165 -9.46 15.11 13.55
CA ARG A 165 -10.62 15.23 12.65
C ARG A 165 -11.78 15.91 13.39
N LYS A 166 -12.60 16.62 12.64
CA LYS A 166 -13.84 17.17 13.19
C LYS A 166 -14.88 16.05 13.31
N GLU A 167 -15.83 16.23 14.20
CA GLU A 167 -16.96 15.31 14.33
C GLU A 167 -17.70 15.16 12.99
N GLY A 168 -17.89 13.91 12.56
CA GLY A 168 -18.53 13.57 11.28
C GLY A 168 -17.61 13.57 10.06
N GLU A 169 -16.32 13.94 10.19
CA GLU A 169 -15.36 13.72 9.11
C GLU A 169 -15.03 12.23 8.99
N THR A 170 -15.08 11.73 7.75
CA THR A 170 -14.78 10.35 7.41
C THR A 170 -14.04 10.26 6.08
N ILE A 171 -13.16 9.28 5.93
CA ILE A 171 -12.47 8.99 4.68
C ILE A 171 -13.46 8.69 3.54
N MET A 172 -14.65 8.19 3.86
CA MET A 172 -15.71 7.88 2.89
C MET A 172 -16.08 9.08 2.00
N PHE A 173 -15.98 10.31 2.51
CA PHE A 173 -16.30 11.53 1.76
C PHE A 173 -15.07 12.16 1.11
N GLN A 174 -13.90 11.53 1.24
CA GLN A 174 -12.69 12.02 0.58
C GLN A 174 -12.64 11.58 -0.87
N SER A 175 -12.11 12.46 -1.73
CA SER A 175 -11.85 12.10 -3.11
C SER A 175 -10.71 11.08 -3.22
N THR A 176 -10.87 10.10 -4.09
CA THR A 176 -9.76 9.23 -4.49
C THR A 176 -8.67 10.05 -5.19
N PRO A 177 -7.38 9.70 -5.00
CA PRO A 177 -6.31 10.38 -5.70
C PRO A 177 -6.47 10.20 -7.22
N LYS A 178 -6.10 11.25 -7.98
CA LYS A 178 -6.07 11.22 -9.44
C LYS A 178 -4.65 11.12 -9.93
N ALA A 179 -4.44 10.43 -11.06
CA ALA A 179 -3.13 10.34 -11.66
C ALA A 179 -2.64 11.72 -12.12
N GLU A 180 -1.40 12.04 -11.76
CA GLU A 180 -0.63 13.16 -12.29
C GLU A 180 0.38 12.64 -13.32
N ALA A 181 1.03 13.55 -14.06
CA ALA A 181 2.11 13.18 -14.96
C ALA A 181 3.26 12.50 -14.20
N TYR A 182 3.81 11.44 -14.79
CA TYR A 182 4.91 10.66 -14.21
C TYR A 182 5.99 10.34 -15.25
N ASP A 183 7.20 10.10 -14.79
CA ASP A 183 8.34 9.72 -15.62
C ASP A 183 8.48 8.20 -15.68
N ALA A 184 7.98 7.59 -16.74
CA ALA A 184 8.07 6.14 -16.96
C ALA A 184 9.51 5.64 -17.15
N ALA A 185 10.42 6.47 -17.70
CA ALA A 185 11.82 6.10 -17.88
C ALA A 185 12.54 6.05 -16.52
N PHE A 186 12.21 6.97 -15.62
CA PHE A 186 12.75 6.96 -14.26
C PHE A 186 12.25 5.74 -13.48
N ILE A 187 10.97 5.38 -13.58
CA ILE A 187 10.41 4.17 -12.97
C ILE A 187 11.18 2.93 -13.47
N SER A 188 11.32 2.77 -14.80
CA SER A 188 12.01 1.62 -15.39
C SER A 188 13.49 1.54 -14.98
N SER A 189 14.17 2.68 -14.82
CA SER A 189 15.55 2.72 -14.34
C SER A 189 15.66 2.23 -12.89
N PHE A 190 14.67 2.55 -12.07
CA PHE A 190 14.61 2.12 -10.68
C PHE A 190 14.28 0.62 -10.58
N GLU A 191 13.34 0.12 -11.38
CA GLU A 191 13.00 -1.30 -11.47
C GLU A 191 14.21 -2.15 -11.85
N LEU A 192 15.07 -1.68 -12.77
CA LEU A 192 16.31 -2.36 -13.10
C LEU A 192 17.28 -2.45 -11.90
N ALA A 193 17.35 -1.39 -11.08
CA ALA A 193 18.13 -1.41 -9.84
C ALA A 193 17.54 -2.39 -8.81
N GLU A 194 16.22 -2.46 -8.69
CA GLU A 194 15.53 -3.44 -7.84
C GLU A 194 15.83 -4.89 -8.26
N GLU A 195 15.78 -5.18 -9.56
CA GLU A 195 16.15 -6.48 -10.11
C GLU A 195 17.59 -6.87 -9.75
N ALA A 196 18.53 -5.95 -9.89
CA ALA A 196 19.93 -6.19 -9.53
C ALA A 196 20.09 -6.50 -8.02
N VAL A 197 19.43 -5.74 -7.15
CA VAL A 197 19.45 -5.99 -5.70
C VAL A 197 18.81 -7.34 -5.37
N ASN A 198 17.69 -7.69 -5.98
CA ASN A 198 17.00 -8.96 -5.78
C ASN A 198 17.84 -10.14 -6.26
N ALA A 199 18.55 -10.00 -7.38
CA ALA A 199 19.48 -11.04 -7.86
C ALA A 199 20.62 -11.28 -6.84
N VAL A 200 21.22 -10.21 -6.29
CA VAL A 200 22.24 -10.31 -5.25
C VAL A 200 21.69 -10.97 -3.98
N ARG A 201 20.51 -10.56 -3.52
CA ARG A 201 19.83 -11.17 -2.35
C ARG A 201 19.60 -12.67 -2.55
N SER A 202 19.12 -13.07 -3.73
CA SER A 202 18.86 -14.47 -4.09
C SER A 202 20.16 -15.30 -4.08
N ILE A 203 21.25 -14.77 -4.63
CA ILE A 203 22.57 -15.45 -4.61
C ILE A 203 23.06 -15.61 -3.18
N ARG A 204 22.96 -14.57 -2.36
CA ARG A 204 23.37 -14.65 -0.94
C ARG A 204 22.57 -15.69 -0.18
N GLN A 205 21.24 -15.73 -0.36
CA GLN A 205 20.37 -16.72 0.26
C GLN A 205 20.75 -18.15 -0.17
N GLN A 206 20.99 -18.38 -1.48
CA GLN A 206 21.39 -19.71 -1.97
C GLN A 206 22.75 -20.15 -1.44
N LYS A 207 23.65 -19.21 -1.16
CA LYS A 207 24.99 -19.49 -0.64
C LYS A 207 25.10 -19.44 0.88
N ASN A 208 24.00 -19.11 1.59
CA ASN A 208 23.96 -18.91 3.05
C ASN A 208 24.99 -17.87 3.54
N ILE A 209 25.15 -16.74 2.84
CA ILE A 209 26.04 -15.61 3.16
C ILE A 209 25.24 -14.32 3.32
#